data_7a616261fdebecdc1e74aaf97ae0ddbc
#
_entry.id   7a616261fdebecdc1e74aaf97ae0ddbc
#
_cell.length_a   1.000
_cell.length_b   1.000
_cell.length_c   1.000
_cell.angle_alpha   90.00
_cell.angle_beta   90.00
_cell.angle_gamma   90.00
#
_symmetry.space_group_name_H-M   'P 1'
#
loop_
_entity.id
_entity.type
_entity.pdbx_description
1 polymer ?
#
loop_
_entity_poly.entity_id
_entity_poly.type
_entity_poly.pdbx_seq_one_letter_code
_entity_poly.pdbx_strand_id
1 'polypeptide(L)'
;MGDAAAAGGIMAVLGGILLILAIPLILMLVASIKIFSKAGQTGWHAIIPILNMWRWCEIGGKPGWWGIVILFVGIIPIVGAIASLVMLVMVTHGVSTNFGKGVGFTLGLIFLAPIFYLILAFGSAQYVGQGEGGEALASDPSSEPEQV
;
A
#
# COMPACT_ATOMS: atom_id res chain seq x y z
N MET A 1 -19.04 36.64 -26.59
CA MET A 1 -18.37 35.53 -27.29
C MET A 1 -17.06 35.10 -26.64
N GLY A 2 -16.34 35.97 -25.96
CA GLY A 2 -15.09 35.62 -25.24
C GLY A 2 -15.26 34.67 -24.05
N ASP A 3 -16.34 34.84 -23.29
CA ASP A 3 -16.53 34.09 -22.04
C ASP A 3 -16.83 32.61 -22.25
N ALA A 4 -17.54 32.24 -23.31
CA ALA A 4 -17.83 30.85 -23.64
C ALA A 4 -16.57 30.10 -24.14
N ALA A 5 -15.69 30.78 -24.89
CA ALA A 5 -14.43 30.17 -25.29
C ALA A 5 -13.44 30.01 -24.15
N ALA A 6 -13.39 31.00 -23.24
CA ALA A 6 -12.61 30.91 -22.02
C ALA A 6 -13.11 29.78 -21.08
N ALA A 7 -14.43 29.68 -20.90
CA ALA A 7 -15.04 28.59 -20.10
C ALA A 7 -14.76 27.21 -20.71
N GLY A 8 -14.85 27.08 -22.04
CA GLY A 8 -14.49 25.84 -22.74
C GLY A 8 -13.03 25.46 -22.58
N GLY A 9 -12.12 26.43 -22.62
CA GLY A 9 -10.70 26.23 -22.39
C GLY A 9 -10.41 25.75 -20.94
N ILE A 10 -11.03 26.39 -19.96
CA ILE A 10 -10.90 26.00 -18.55
C ILE A 10 -11.43 24.57 -18.32
N MET A 11 -12.59 24.23 -18.86
CA MET A 11 -13.16 22.89 -18.77
C MET A 11 -12.28 21.82 -19.42
N ALA A 12 -11.67 22.13 -20.56
CA ALA A 12 -10.73 21.21 -21.23
C ALA A 12 -9.47 20.98 -20.38
N VAL A 13 -8.91 22.04 -19.81
CA VAL A 13 -7.74 21.94 -18.91
C VAL A 13 -8.08 21.16 -17.64
N LEU A 14 -9.21 21.46 -17.00
CA LEU A 14 -9.66 20.73 -15.81
C LEU A 14 -9.93 19.26 -16.13
N GLY A 15 -10.58 18.97 -17.26
CA GLY A 15 -10.80 17.60 -17.72
C GLY A 15 -9.49 16.86 -18.00
N GLY A 16 -8.52 17.51 -18.60
CA GLY A 16 -7.19 16.94 -18.84
C GLY A 16 -6.44 16.63 -17.54
N ILE A 17 -6.45 17.57 -16.59
CA ILE A 17 -5.85 17.36 -15.26
C ILE A 17 -6.53 16.21 -14.54
N LEU A 18 -7.87 16.15 -14.57
CA LEU A 18 -8.64 15.10 -13.93
C LEU A 18 -8.30 13.72 -14.50
N LEU A 19 -8.14 13.60 -15.82
CA LEU A 19 -7.73 12.34 -16.46
C LEU A 19 -6.31 11.95 -16.07
N ILE A 20 -5.37 12.89 -16.05
CA ILE A 20 -3.97 12.63 -15.65
C ILE A 20 -3.90 12.14 -14.20
N LEU A 21 -4.74 12.69 -13.32
CA LEU A 21 -4.79 12.26 -11.91
C LEU A 21 -5.57 10.95 -11.73
N ALA A 22 -6.59 10.71 -12.54
CA ALA A 22 -7.43 9.51 -12.43
C ALA A 22 -6.67 8.23 -12.80
N ILE A 23 -5.80 8.27 -13.80
CA ILE A 23 -5.04 7.10 -14.26
C ILE A 23 -4.16 6.51 -13.12
N PRO A 24 -3.26 7.28 -12.48
CA PRO A 24 -2.45 6.72 -11.39
C PRO A 24 -3.31 6.31 -10.17
N LEU A 25 -4.41 7.01 -9.90
CA LEU A 25 -5.32 6.67 -8.82
C LEU A 25 -5.99 5.32 -9.05
N ILE A 26 -6.49 5.07 -10.26
CA ILE A 26 -7.09 3.79 -10.65
C ILE A 26 -6.04 2.67 -10.60
N LEU A 27 -4.83 2.92 -11.10
CA LEU A 27 -3.75 1.95 -11.03
C LEU A 27 -3.38 1.60 -9.59
N MET A 28 -3.30 2.58 -8.70
CA MET A 28 -3.06 2.35 -7.27
C MET A 28 -4.21 1.58 -6.62
N LEU A 29 -5.45 1.85 -6.99
CA LEU A 29 -6.61 1.13 -6.48
C LEU A 29 -6.57 -0.35 -6.91
N VAL A 30 -6.32 -0.61 -8.18
CA VAL A 30 -6.19 -1.98 -8.71
C VAL A 30 -5.00 -2.70 -8.06
N ALA A 31 -3.87 -2.00 -7.89
CA ALA A 31 -2.71 -2.55 -7.19
C ALA A 31 -3.03 -2.91 -5.74
N SER A 32 -3.73 -2.04 -5.01
CA SER A 32 -4.16 -2.31 -3.63
C SER A 32 -5.07 -3.52 -3.53
N ILE A 33 -6.05 -3.65 -4.44
CA ILE A 33 -6.94 -4.81 -4.52
C ILE A 33 -6.12 -6.10 -4.68
N LYS A 34 -5.14 -6.10 -5.57
CA LYS A 34 -4.26 -7.26 -5.80
C LYS A 34 -3.35 -7.57 -4.61
N ILE A 35 -2.77 -6.55 -3.98
CA ILE A 35 -1.94 -6.72 -2.77
C ILE A 35 -2.78 -7.33 -1.64
N PHE A 36 -3.99 -6.83 -1.42
CA PHE A 36 -4.89 -7.36 -0.40
C PHE A 36 -5.29 -8.81 -0.70
N SER A 37 -5.58 -9.12 -1.95
CA SER A 37 -5.88 -10.50 -2.37
C SER A 37 -4.69 -11.43 -2.15
N LYS A 38 -3.46 -10.99 -2.44
CA LYS A 38 -2.23 -11.76 -2.16
C LYS A 38 -2.04 -12.02 -0.65
N ALA A 39 -2.43 -11.06 0.18
CA ALA A 39 -2.36 -11.18 1.64
C ALA A 39 -3.56 -11.94 2.25
N GLY A 40 -4.40 -12.59 1.43
CA GLY A 40 -5.59 -13.29 1.89
C GLY A 40 -6.71 -12.39 2.41
N GLN A 41 -6.64 -11.09 2.12
CA GLN A 41 -7.66 -10.11 2.51
C GLN A 41 -8.65 -9.86 1.38
N THR A 42 -9.85 -9.41 1.73
CA THR A 42 -10.87 -9.06 0.72
C THR A 42 -10.46 -7.80 -0.03
N GLY A 43 -10.22 -7.93 -1.33
CA GLY A 43 -9.69 -6.84 -2.17
C GLY A 43 -10.55 -5.58 -2.21
N TRP A 44 -11.88 -5.70 -2.12
CA TRP A 44 -12.78 -4.54 -2.18
C TRP A 44 -12.63 -3.57 -0.99
N HIS A 45 -12.01 -3.98 0.12
CA HIS A 45 -11.66 -3.09 1.23
C HIS A 45 -10.70 -1.97 0.81
N ALA A 46 -9.99 -2.14 -0.30
CA ALA A 46 -9.12 -1.10 -0.85
C ALA A 46 -9.89 0.16 -1.29
N ILE A 47 -11.19 0.03 -1.60
CA ILE A 47 -12.03 1.14 -2.08
C ILE A 47 -12.42 2.08 -0.94
N ILE A 48 -12.55 1.56 0.30
CA ILE A 48 -12.94 2.36 1.46
C ILE A 48 -11.69 2.83 2.18
N PRO A 49 -11.40 4.16 2.23
CA PRO A 49 -10.13 4.69 2.74
C PRO A 49 -9.77 4.23 4.16
N ILE A 50 -10.74 4.18 5.05
CA ILE A 50 -10.53 3.74 6.45
C ILE A 50 -10.20 2.24 6.50
N LEU A 51 -10.95 1.41 5.76
CA LEU A 51 -10.69 -0.02 5.68
C LEU A 51 -9.38 -0.33 4.94
N ASN A 52 -9.06 0.46 3.92
CA ASN A 52 -7.77 0.38 3.23
C ASN A 52 -6.61 0.55 4.21
N MET A 53 -6.63 1.62 5.01
CA MET A 53 -5.59 1.88 6.00
C MET A 53 -5.56 0.82 7.11
N TRP A 54 -6.73 0.37 7.55
CA TRP A 54 -6.85 -0.72 8.52
C TRP A 54 -6.18 -2.00 8.02
N ARG A 55 -6.55 -2.43 6.81
CA ARG A 55 -6.01 -3.65 6.19
C ARG A 55 -4.53 -3.52 5.85
N TRP A 56 -4.10 -2.33 5.46
CA TRP A 56 -2.68 -2.06 5.22
C TRP A 56 -1.84 -2.28 6.48
N CYS A 57 -2.33 -1.85 7.62
CA CYS A 57 -1.68 -2.11 8.91
C CYS A 57 -1.65 -3.60 9.25
N GLU A 58 -2.73 -4.33 9.04
CA GLU A 58 -2.80 -5.78 9.27
C GLU A 58 -1.83 -6.54 8.37
N ILE A 59 -1.75 -6.20 7.09
CA ILE A 59 -0.78 -6.77 6.14
C ILE A 59 0.66 -6.48 6.58
N GLY A 60 0.90 -5.31 7.16
CA GLY A 60 2.18 -4.92 7.75
C GLY A 60 2.48 -5.56 9.10
N GLY A 61 1.64 -6.48 9.57
CA GLY A 61 1.83 -7.15 10.86
C GLY A 61 1.55 -6.28 12.06
N LYS A 62 0.78 -5.20 11.89
CA LYS A 62 0.36 -4.31 12.97
C LYS A 62 -1.15 -4.40 13.19
N PRO A 63 -1.63 -4.10 14.42
CA PRO A 63 -3.07 -4.06 14.65
C PRO A 63 -3.75 -3.07 13.71
N GLY A 64 -4.91 -3.44 13.15
CA GLY A 64 -5.64 -2.59 12.20
C GLY A 64 -6.00 -1.20 12.74
N TRP A 65 -6.26 -1.08 14.05
CA TRP A 65 -6.57 0.21 14.68
C TRP A 65 -5.43 1.25 14.57
N TRP A 66 -4.19 0.82 14.31
CA TRP A 66 -3.08 1.72 13.98
C TRP A 66 -3.40 2.61 12.77
N GLY A 67 -4.14 2.09 11.80
CA GLY A 67 -4.59 2.86 10.64
C GLY A 67 -5.45 4.07 11.05
N ILE A 68 -6.34 3.88 12.01
CA ILE A 68 -7.17 4.96 12.56
C ILE A 68 -6.29 5.96 13.32
N VAL A 69 -5.36 5.47 14.15
CA VAL A 69 -4.43 6.32 14.90
C VAL A 69 -3.58 7.17 13.94
N ILE A 70 -3.04 6.59 12.88
CA ILE A 70 -2.25 7.32 11.87
C ILE A 70 -3.08 8.48 11.28
N LEU A 71 -4.35 8.23 10.95
CA LEU A 71 -5.22 9.25 10.37
C LEU A 71 -5.52 10.38 11.36
N PHE A 72 -5.85 10.07 12.61
CA PHE A 72 -6.22 11.07 13.61
C PHE A 72 -5.01 11.80 14.20
N VAL A 73 -3.92 11.08 14.48
CA VAL A 73 -2.69 11.68 15.01
C VAL A 73 -2.06 12.61 13.99
N GLY A 74 -2.16 12.30 12.70
CA GLY A 74 -1.66 13.15 11.62
C GLY A 74 -2.31 14.54 11.55
N ILE A 75 -3.46 14.74 12.17
CA ILE A 75 -4.13 16.05 12.27
C ILE A 75 -3.38 17.00 13.24
N ILE A 76 -2.64 16.46 14.21
CA ILE A 76 -1.88 17.26 15.17
C ILE A 76 -0.65 17.83 14.45
N PRO A 77 -0.47 19.19 14.40
CA PRO A 77 0.67 19.79 13.73
C PRO A 77 2.01 19.33 14.33
N ILE A 78 3.00 19.15 13.48
CA ILE A 78 4.41 18.81 13.80
C ILE A 78 4.55 17.46 14.52
N VAL A 79 4.14 17.33 15.78
CA VAL A 79 4.29 16.10 16.57
C VAL A 79 3.48 14.95 15.98
N GLY A 80 2.24 15.23 15.60
CA GLY A 80 1.36 14.25 14.97
C GLY A 80 1.85 13.83 13.59
N ALA A 81 2.35 14.76 12.80
CA ALA A 81 2.91 14.46 11.49
C ALA A 81 4.15 13.54 11.61
N ILE A 82 5.04 13.81 12.57
CA ILE A 82 6.22 12.97 12.81
C ILE A 82 5.80 11.59 13.32
N ALA A 83 4.88 11.52 14.28
CA ALA A 83 4.39 10.25 14.80
C ALA A 83 3.70 9.40 13.72
N SER A 84 2.83 10.00 12.90
CA SER A 84 2.18 9.34 11.77
C SER A 84 3.18 8.84 10.74
N LEU A 85 4.22 9.63 10.46
CA LEU A 85 5.29 9.24 9.54
C LEU A 85 6.04 8.01 10.07
N VAL A 86 6.42 8.01 11.34
CA VAL A 86 7.11 6.86 11.97
C VAL A 86 6.23 5.62 11.92
N MET A 87 4.95 5.74 12.28
CA MET A 87 4.01 4.63 12.23
C MET A 87 3.83 4.11 10.79
N LEU A 88 3.71 5.01 9.83
CA LEU A 88 3.61 4.67 8.41
C LEU A 88 4.84 3.91 7.91
N VAL A 89 6.05 4.36 8.28
CA VAL A 89 7.30 3.68 7.93
C VAL A 89 7.33 2.28 8.54
N MET A 90 6.94 2.13 9.81
CA MET A 90 6.89 0.82 10.47
C MET A 90 5.90 -0.14 9.80
N VAL A 91 4.72 0.34 9.45
CA VAL A 91 3.70 -0.46 8.74
C VAL A 91 4.20 -0.84 7.34
N THR A 92 4.73 0.12 6.58
CA THR A 92 5.25 -0.11 5.23
C THR A 92 6.44 -1.08 5.23
N HIS A 93 7.31 -0.98 6.24
CA HIS A 93 8.39 -1.94 6.42
C HIS A 93 7.85 -3.34 6.72
N GLY A 94 6.84 -3.45 7.59
CA GLY A 94 6.14 -4.71 7.85
C GLY A 94 5.51 -5.30 6.59
N VAL A 95 4.85 -4.49 5.78
CA VAL A 95 4.31 -4.94 4.48
C VAL A 95 5.43 -5.45 3.58
N SER A 96 6.52 -4.71 3.44
CA SER A 96 7.67 -5.10 2.62
C SER A 96 8.25 -6.44 3.06
N THR A 97 8.50 -6.62 4.36
CA THR A 97 9.05 -7.87 4.93
C THR A 97 8.08 -9.03 4.79
N ASN A 98 6.78 -8.80 5.00
CA ASN A 98 5.75 -9.82 4.86
C ASN A 98 5.52 -10.27 3.40
N PHE A 99 6.01 -9.52 2.43
CA PHE A 99 6.12 -9.93 1.02
C PHE A 99 7.53 -10.42 0.64
N GLY A 100 8.38 -10.73 1.62
CA GLY A 100 9.73 -11.23 1.40
C GLY A 100 10.69 -10.21 0.80
N LYS A 101 10.43 -8.91 1.00
CA LYS A 101 11.25 -7.81 0.51
C LYS A 101 12.02 -7.13 1.64
N GLY A 102 13.13 -6.48 1.31
CA GLY A 102 14.00 -5.82 2.29
C GLY A 102 13.71 -4.32 2.48
N VAL A 103 14.59 -3.68 3.26
CA VAL A 103 14.54 -2.25 3.58
C VAL A 103 14.57 -1.37 2.32
N GLY A 104 15.34 -1.74 1.31
CA GLY A 104 15.40 -1.01 0.04
C GLY A 104 14.04 -0.94 -0.66
N PHE A 105 13.26 -2.01 -0.61
CA PHE A 105 11.89 -2.04 -1.13
C PHE A 105 10.95 -1.17 -0.29
N THR A 106 11.13 -1.14 1.02
CA THR A 106 10.39 -0.25 1.93
C THR A 106 10.59 1.22 1.54
N LEU A 107 11.84 1.64 1.32
CA LEU A 107 12.14 2.99 0.85
C LEU A 107 11.49 3.30 -0.50
N GLY A 108 11.49 2.34 -1.41
CA GLY A 108 10.79 2.45 -2.68
C GLY A 108 9.28 2.62 -2.51
N LEU A 109 8.65 1.89 -1.60
CA LEU A 109 7.23 2.03 -1.28
C LEU A 109 6.87 3.40 -0.68
N ILE A 110 7.80 4.03 0.03
CA ILE A 110 7.59 5.36 0.64
C ILE A 110 7.78 6.47 -0.40
N PHE A 111 8.89 6.44 -1.16
CA PHE A 111 9.26 7.51 -2.07
C PHE A 111 8.69 7.36 -3.49
N LEU A 112 8.56 6.13 -3.96
CA LEU A 112 8.06 5.77 -5.29
C LEU A 112 6.82 4.87 -5.19
N ALA A 113 5.92 5.18 -4.28
CA ALA A 113 4.74 4.38 -3.97
C ALA A 113 4.01 3.85 -5.22
N PRO A 114 3.63 4.65 -6.24
CA PRO A 114 2.88 4.14 -7.39
C PRO A 114 3.61 3.01 -8.13
N ILE A 115 4.92 3.13 -8.30
CA ILE A 115 5.74 2.16 -9.02
C ILE A 115 5.88 0.87 -8.19
N PHE A 116 6.26 1.01 -6.92
CA PHE A 116 6.49 -0.14 -6.04
C PHE A 116 5.19 -0.87 -5.65
N TYR A 117 4.07 -0.15 -5.58
CA TYR A 117 2.74 -0.75 -5.47
C TYR A 117 2.41 -1.65 -6.66
N LEU A 118 2.69 -1.20 -7.88
CA LEU A 118 2.49 -1.99 -9.09
C LEU A 118 3.43 -3.20 -9.13
N ILE A 119 4.68 -3.03 -8.74
CA ILE A 119 5.64 -4.14 -8.64
C ILE A 119 5.14 -5.18 -7.62
N LEU A 120 4.64 -4.74 -6.46
CA LEU A 120 4.13 -5.64 -5.42
C LEU A 120 2.84 -6.34 -5.87
N ALA A 121 1.95 -5.63 -6.55
CA ALA A 121 0.66 -6.14 -7.01
C ALA A 121 0.82 -7.17 -8.15
N PHE A 122 1.64 -6.85 -9.15
CA PHE A 122 1.76 -7.62 -10.39
C PHE A 122 3.05 -8.45 -10.47
N GLY A 123 4.00 -8.22 -9.57
CA GLY A 123 5.24 -8.98 -9.49
C GLY A 123 5.04 -10.38 -8.88
N SER A 124 6.13 -11.14 -8.86
CA SER A 124 6.17 -12.50 -8.29
C SER A 124 6.18 -12.57 -6.77
N ALA A 125 6.20 -11.42 -6.06
CA ALA A 125 6.19 -11.39 -4.61
C ALA A 125 4.93 -12.04 -4.04
N GLN A 126 5.12 -12.97 -3.11
CA GLN A 126 4.07 -13.67 -2.38
C GLN A 126 4.02 -13.17 -0.93
N TYR A 127 2.82 -13.16 -0.35
CA TYR A 127 2.66 -12.85 1.06
C TYR A 127 3.10 -14.04 1.90
N VAL A 128 4.13 -13.85 2.74
CA VAL A 128 4.70 -14.91 3.61
C VAL A 128 4.26 -14.80 5.06
N GLY A 129 3.49 -13.77 5.42
CA GLY A 129 2.94 -13.58 6.77
C GLY A 129 3.82 -12.78 7.72
N GLN A 130 3.31 -12.58 8.92
CA GLN A 130 3.90 -11.71 9.94
C GLN A 130 5.20 -12.29 10.51
N GLY A 131 6.33 -11.78 10.07
CA GLY A 131 7.61 -11.97 10.76
C GLY A 131 8.18 -13.38 10.77
N GLU A 132 7.44 -14.36 10.32
CA GLU A 132 7.81 -15.79 10.31
C GLU A 132 8.32 -16.26 8.95
N GLY A 133 8.56 -15.33 8.03
CA GLY A 133 8.98 -15.66 6.66
C GLY A 133 10.32 -16.39 6.55
N GLY A 134 11.11 -16.41 7.62
CA GLY A 134 12.31 -17.24 7.72
C GLY A 134 12.05 -18.58 8.41
N GLU A 135 11.14 -18.60 9.36
CA GLU A 135 10.84 -19.80 10.17
C GLU A 135 9.75 -20.68 9.57
N ALA A 136 8.73 -20.09 8.93
CA ALA A 136 7.67 -20.87 8.30
C ALA A 136 8.16 -21.68 7.10
N LEU A 137 9.15 -21.16 6.35
CA LEU A 137 9.82 -21.92 5.28
C LEU A 137 10.78 -22.98 5.83
N ALA A 138 11.29 -22.81 7.06
CA ALA A 138 12.16 -23.78 7.72
C ALA A 138 11.36 -24.86 8.47
N SER A 139 10.09 -24.62 8.76
CA SER A 139 9.19 -25.55 9.47
C SER A 139 8.20 -26.27 8.56
N ASP A 140 8.30 -26.09 7.24
CA ASP A 140 7.53 -26.91 6.29
C ASP A 140 8.13 -28.33 6.25
N PRO A 141 7.43 -29.32 6.81
CA PRO A 141 7.93 -30.71 6.83
C PRO A 141 8.06 -31.31 5.43
N SER A 142 7.54 -30.64 4.39
CA SER A 142 7.72 -31.01 2.99
C SER A 142 9.04 -30.51 2.39
N SER A 143 9.75 -29.63 3.10
CA SER A 143 11.06 -29.11 2.68
C SER A 143 12.25 -29.88 3.27
N GLU A 144 12.02 -30.88 4.11
CA GLU A 144 13.10 -31.80 4.49
C GLU A 144 13.53 -32.58 3.24
N PRO A 145 14.81 -32.51 2.86
CA PRO A 145 15.31 -33.41 1.84
C PRO A 145 15.12 -34.82 2.38
N GLU A 146 14.37 -35.62 1.66
CA GLU A 146 14.26 -37.06 1.88
C GLU A 146 15.68 -37.63 1.98
N GLN A 147 16.15 -37.80 3.20
CA GLN A 147 17.39 -38.50 3.45
C GLN A 147 17.11 -39.97 3.22
N VAL A 148 17.43 -40.36 2.03
CA VAL A 148 17.54 -41.76 1.68
C VAL A 148 18.82 -42.35 2.28
#